data_cacbe4a8aeed79eb1c519daa4deea73a
#
_entry.id   cacbe4a8aeed79eb1c519daa4deea73a
#
_cell.length_a   1.000
_cell.length_b   1.000
_cell.length_c   1.000
_cell.angle_alpha   90.00
_cell.angle_beta   90.00
_cell.angle_gamma   90.00
#
_symmetry.space_group_name_H-M   'P 1'
#
loop_
_entity.id
_entity.type
_entity.pdbx_description
1 polymer ?
#
loop_
_entity_poly.entity_id
_entity_poly.type
_entity_poly.pdbx_seq_one_letter_code
_entity_poly.pdbx_strand_id
1 'polypeptide(L)'
;VMTATPIPRTLALTLYGDLDVSVIRELPPGRTPIETRAIPQSRRDEAHALVRREIDAGRQAYIVYPLVEESSKVDVRAAAEMADHLAAEVFPEFRVALVHGRLRQEEKERVMRAFAAGEVQVLVATTVVEVGIDVPNATVMIVEHAERFGLAQLHQLRGRVGRGAHRSVCLLLY
;
A
#
# COMPACT_ATOMS: atom_id res chain seq x y z
N VAL A 1 -22.85 3.81 -9.77
CA VAL A 1 -21.78 3.11 -9.05
C VAL A 1 -20.44 3.59 -9.59
N MET A 2 -19.54 3.99 -8.72
CA MET A 2 -18.17 4.38 -9.09
C MET A 2 -17.20 3.39 -8.45
N THR A 3 -16.24 2.90 -9.21
CA THR A 3 -15.21 1.98 -8.72
C THR A 3 -13.85 2.26 -9.37
N ALA A 4 -12.78 2.09 -8.61
CA ALA A 4 -11.42 2.18 -9.14
C ALA A 4 -10.97 0.89 -9.85
N THR A 5 -11.69 -0.22 -9.64
CA THR A 5 -11.46 -1.51 -10.28
C THR A 5 -12.71 -1.89 -11.06
N PRO A 6 -12.75 -1.61 -12.37
CA PRO A 6 -13.94 -1.89 -13.17
C PRO A 6 -14.21 -3.40 -13.24
N ILE A 7 -15.45 -3.78 -12.95
CA ILE A 7 -15.93 -5.14 -13.17
C ILE A 7 -15.84 -5.44 -14.67
N PRO A 8 -15.43 -6.64 -15.10
CA PRO A 8 -15.43 -7.03 -16.50
C PRO A 8 -16.78 -6.73 -17.16
N ARG A 9 -16.76 -6.20 -18.38
CA ARG A 9 -17.95 -5.74 -19.09
C ARG A 9 -19.09 -6.77 -19.13
N THR A 10 -18.75 -8.03 -19.25
CA THR A 10 -19.71 -9.14 -19.21
C THR A 10 -20.46 -9.24 -17.89
N LEU A 11 -19.78 -9.04 -16.77
CA LEU A 11 -20.41 -9.09 -15.44
C LEU A 11 -21.28 -7.83 -15.20
N ALA A 12 -20.86 -6.67 -15.66
CA ALA A 12 -21.64 -5.44 -15.60
C ALA A 12 -22.96 -5.54 -16.40
N LEU A 13 -22.91 -6.13 -17.59
CA LEU A 13 -24.09 -6.38 -18.42
C LEU A 13 -25.05 -7.41 -17.80
N THR A 14 -24.52 -8.40 -17.09
CA THR A 14 -25.32 -9.48 -16.48
C THR A 14 -25.97 -9.05 -15.17
N LEU A 15 -25.29 -8.21 -14.36
CA LEU A 15 -25.80 -7.78 -13.06
C LEU A 15 -26.61 -6.46 -13.11
N TYR A 16 -26.36 -5.62 -14.12
CA TYR A 16 -26.89 -4.25 -14.19
C TYR A 16 -27.34 -3.90 -15.62
N GLY A 17 -28.08 -4.80 -16.26
CA GLY A 17 -28.46 -4.79 -17.68
C GLY A 17 -28.90 -3.45 -18.30
N ASP A 18 -29.25 -2.46 -17.48
CA ASP A 18 -29.72 -1.13 -17.92
C ASP A 18 -28.74 0.00 -17.54
N LEU A 19 -27.49 -0.29 -17.19
CA LEU A 19 -26.52 0.74 -16.80
C LEU A 19 -25.49 1.00 -17.90
N ASP A 20 -25.34 2.28 -18.26
CA ASP A 20 -24.23 2.73 -19.09
C ASP A 20 -22.90 2.67 -18.32
N VAL A 21 -21.86 2.16 -18.96
CA VAL A 21 -20.54 2.05 -18.39
C VAL A 21 -19.61 3.07 -19.03
N SER A 22 -19.17 4.05 -18.25
CA SER A 22 -18.14 5.01 -18.65
C SER A 22 -16.80 4.62 -18.03
N VAL A 23 -15.76 4.43 -18.85
CA VAL A 23 -14.42 4.04 -18.41
C VAL A 23 -13.44 5.16 -18.72
N ILE A 24 -12.81 5.72 -17.69
CA ILE A 24 -11.72 6.67 -17.82
C ILE A 24 -10.43 5.87 -17.98
N ARG A 25 -9.80 5.92 -19.15
CA ARG A 25 -8.57 5.18 -19.48
C ARG A 25 -7.30 6.02 -19.37
N GLU A 26 -7.46 7.33 -19.30
CA GLU A 26 -6.33 8.25 -19.22
C GLU A 26 -5.84 8.40 -17.79
N LEU A 27 -4.53 8.42 -17.61
CA LEU A 27 -3.92 8.78 -16.33
C LEU A 27 -4.00 10.29 -16.13
N PRO A 28 -4.24 10.78 -14.90
CA PRO A 28 -4.16 12.20 -14.61
C PRO A 28 -2.78 12.77 -15.02
N PRO A 29 -2.73 14.03 -15.46
CA PRO A 29 -1.48 14.68 -15.81
C PRO A 29 -0.45 14.59 -14.66
N GLY A 30 0.81 14.31 -14.99
CA GLY A 30 1.90 14.22 -14.02
C GLY A 30 2.07 12.87 -13.31
N ARG A 31 1.21 11.86 -13.58
CA ARG A 31 1.44 10.51 -13.08
C ARG A 31 2.50 9.78 -13.89
N THR A 32 3.52 9.26 -13.21
CA THR A 32 4.48 8.32 -13.78
C THR A 32 3.98 6.89 -13.67
N PRO A 33 4.25 6.01 -14.67
CA PRO A 33 3.93 4.60 -14.56
C PRO A 33 4.62 3.97 -13.35
N ILE A 34 3.86 3.13 -12.61
CA ILE A 34 4.38 2.40 -11.45
C ILE A 34 5.00 1.10 -11.94
N GLU A 35 6.28 0.93 -11.69
CA GLU A 35 6.97 -0.33 -11.97
C GLU A 35 6.51 -1.39 -10.97
N THR A 36 5.94 -2.50 -11.46
CA THR A 36 5.45 -3.58 -10.60
C THR A 36 6.30 -4.83 -10.85
N ARG A 37 6.86 -5.39 -9.77
CA ARG A 37 7.67 -6.60 -9.82
C ARG A 37 7.16 -7.62 -8.79
N ALA A 38 7.04 -8.88 -9.21
CA ALA A 38 6.86 -9.99 -8.30
C ALA A 38 8.23 -10.59 -7.96
N ILE A 39 8.51 -10.75 -6.67
CA ILE A 39 9.78 -11.31 -6.19
C ILE A 39 9.51 -12.34 -5.09
N PRO A 40 10.29 -13.44 -5.03
CA PRO A 40 10.10 -14.44 -3.98
C PRO A 40 10.53 -13.90 -2.61
N GLN A 41 9.95 -14.44 -1.55
CA GLN A 41 10.27 -14.09 -0.15
C GLN A 41 11.77 -14.21 0.17
N SER A 42 12.49 -15.12 -0.49
CA SER A 42 13.94 -15.27 -0.33
C SER A 42 14.75 -14.04 -0.77
N ARG A 43 14.14 -13.13 -1.53
CA ARG A 43 14.76 -11.86 -1.98
C ARG A 43 14.22 -10.64 -1.23
N ARG A 44 13.62 -10.82 -0.06
CA ARG A 44 13.09 -9.73 0.77
C ARG A 44 14.14 -8.67 1.10
N ASP A 45 15.38 -9.08 1.32
CA ASP A 45 16.47 -8.15 1.62
C ASP A 45 16.72 -7.14 0.49
N GLU A 46 16.50 -7.53 -0.76
CA GLU A 46 16.58 -6.60 -1.90
C GLU A 46 15.47 -5.55 -1.85
N ALA A 47 14.26 -5.96 -1.42
CA ALA A 47 13.14 -5.03 -1.22
C ALA A 47 13.45 -4.04 -0.09
N HIS A 48 14.01 -4.50 1.02
CA HIS A 48 14.42 -3.64 2.12
C HIS A 48 15.56 -2.69 1.74
N ALA A 49 16.53 -3.16 0.95
CA ALA A 49 17.60 -2.31 0.41
C ALA A 49 17.05 -1.21 -0.51
N LEU A 50 16.05 -1.52 -1.32
CA LEU A 50 15.35 -0.51 -2.14
C LEU A 50 14.67 0.54 -1.25
N VAL A 51 13.96 0.13 -0.21
CA VAL A 51 13.31 1.04 0.75
C VAL A 51 14.34 1.99 1.36
N ARG A 52 15.47 1.48 1.86
CA ARG A 52 16.55 2.34 2.42
C ARG A 52 17.01 3.37 1.42
N ARG A 53 17.35 2.95 0.21
CA ARG A 53 17.83 3.85 -0.83
C ARG A 53 16.84 4.97 -1.14
N GLU A 54 15.55 4.65 -1.17
CA GLU A 54 14.51 5.65 -1.45
C GLU A 54 14.33 6.60 -0.27
N ILE A 55 14.40 6.10 0.97
CA ILE A 55 14.30 6.95 2.17
C ILE A 55 15.54 7.85 2.32
N ASP A 56 16.74 7.35 2.05
CA ASP A 56 17.98 8.14 2.02
C ASP A 56 17.92 9.27 0.99
N ALA A 57 17.15 9.07 -0.07
CA ALA A 57 16.86 10.11 -1.07
C ALA A 57 15.67 11.03 -0.68
N GLY A 58 15.21 10.96 0.58
CA GLY A 58 14.15 11.83 1.13
C GLY A 58 12.73 11.36 0.82
N ARG A 59 12.53 10.12 0.37
CA ARG A 59 11.22 9.56 0.03
C ARG A 59 10.66 8.68 1.14
N GLN A 60 9.49 8.08 0.92
CA GLN A 60 8.79 7.28 1.90
C GLN A 60 8.29 5.97 1.30
N ALA A 61 8.01 4.99 2.16
CA ALA A 61 7.59 3.66 1.75
C ALA A 61 6.38 3.14 2.52
N TYR A 62 5.56 2.35 1.83
CA TYR A 62 4.53 1.50 2.41
C TYR A 62 5.00 0.05 2.47
N ILE A 63 4.69 -0.65 3.56
CA ILE A 63 4.81 -2.11 3.67
C ILE A 63 3.46 -2.65 4.12
N VAL A 64 2.83 -3.45 3.27
CA VAL A 64 1.47 -3.95 3.51
C VAL A 64 1.50 -5.43 3.79
N TYR A 65 0.90 -5.83 4.89
CA TYR A 65 0.70 -7.23 5.28
C TYR A 65 -0.76 -7.65 5.08
N PRO A 66 -1.02 -8.88 4.61
CA PRO A 66 -2.38 -9.39 4.55
C PRO A 66 -2.92 -9.66 5.95
N LEU A 67 -4.18 -9.30 6.18
CA LEU A 67 -4.95 -9.85 7.29
C LEU A 67 -5.75 -11.05 6.78
N VAL A 68 -5.77 -12.13 7.55
CA VAL A 68 -6.62 -13.29 7.23
C VAL A 68 -8.07 -12.95 7.55
N GLU A 69 -8.29 -12.22 8.65
CA GLU A 69 -9.60 -11.67 9.04
C GLU A 69 -9.41 -10.30 9.70
N GLU A 70 -10.12 -9.28 9.23
CA GLU A 70 -10.05 -7.91 9.79
C GLU A 70 -10.42 -7.84 11.28
N SER A 71 -11.14 -8.82 11.78
CA SER A 71 -11.60 -8.93 13.17
C SER A 71 -10.66 -9.72 14.08
N SER A 72 -9.65 -10.41 13.55
CA SER A 72 -8.75 -11.26 14.33
C SER A 72 -7.80 -10.43 15.21
N LYS A 73 -7.84 -10.68 16.53
CA LYS A 73 -6.84 -10.11 17.46
C LYS A 73 -5.44 -10.63 17.18
N VAL A 74 -5.33 -11.83 16.65
CA VAL A 74 -4.06 -12.51 16.35
C VAL A 74 -3.35 -11.82 15.20
N ASP A 75 -4.06 -11.47 14.13
CA ASP A 75 -3.47 -10.83 12.95
C ASP A 75 -2.99 -9.40 13.26
N VAL A 76 -3.75 -8.65 14.08
CA VAL A 76 -3.34 -7.31 14.51
C VAL A 76 -2.07 -7.38 15.37
N ARG A 77 -1.97 -8.38 16.24
CA ARG A 77 -0.78 -8.60 17.06
C ARG A 77 0.43 -8.99 16.20
N ALA A 78 0.25 -9.88 15.23
CA ALA A 78 1.31 -10.26 14.29
C ALA A 78 1.81 -9.05 13.48
N ALA A 79 0.91 -8.17 13.04
CA ALA A 79 1.27 -6.94 12.35
C ALA A 79 2.04 -5.96 13.26
N ALA A 80 1.67 -5.87 14.54
CA ALA A 80 2.39 -5.04 15.51
C ALA A 80 3.80 -5.60 15.77
N GLU A 81 3.93 -6.90 16.02
CA GLU A 81 5.23 -7.58 16.22
C GLU A 81 6.13 -7.39 14.98
N MET A 82 5.54 -7.43 13.77
CA MET A 82 6.29 -7.18 12.55
C MET A 82 6.71 -5.72 12.39
N ALA A 83 5.86 -4.78 12.75
CA ALA A 83 6.22 -3.35 12.74
C ALA A 83 7.34 -3.05 13.73
N ASP A 84 7.29 -3.64 14.92
CA ASP A 84 8.33 -3.53 15.94
C ASP A 84 9.65 -4.15 15.46
N HIS A 85 9.62 -5.34 14.83
CA HIS A 85 10.79 -5.96 14.21
C HIS A 85 11.40 -5.08 13.12
N LEU A 86 10.55 -4.53 12.22
CA LEU A 86 11.03 -3.62 11.19
C LEU A 86 11.69 -2.37 11.78
N ALA A 87 11.13 -1.81 12.84
CA ALA A 87 11.67 -0.63 13.49
C ALA A 87 12.97 -0.90 14.25
N ALA A 88 13.09 -2.07 14.91
CA ALA A 88 14.23 -2.38 15.75
C ALA A 88 15.41 -2.99 14.99
N GLU A 89 15.13 -3.84 14.00
CA GLU A 89 16.16 -4.68 13.37
C GLU A 89 16.39 -4.36 11.89
N VAL A 90 15.33 -4.02 11.16
CA VAL A 90 15.45 -3.79 9.72
C VAL A 90 15.71 -2.32 9.40
N PHE A 91 14.99 -1.39 10.03
CA PHE A 91 15.07 0.04 9.77
C PHE A 91 15.28 0.86 11.05
N PRO A 92 16.29 0.53 11.89
CA PRO A 92 16.49 1.23 13.17
C PRO A 92 16.82 2.72 13.00
N GLU A 93 17.27 3.13 11.82
CA GLU A 93 17.59 4.50 11.47
C GLU A 93 16.36 5.34 11.06
N PHE A 94 15.20 4.70 10.82
CA PHE A 94 13.99 5.36 10.32
C PHE A 94 12.82 5.24 11.29
N ARG A 95 11.90 6.19 11.21
CA ARG A 95 10.64 6.11 11.94
C ARG A 95 9.65 5.20 11.20
N VAL A 96 9.32 4.10 11.83
CA VAL A 96 8.30 3.14 11.37
C VAL A 96 7.03 3.38 12.17
N ALA A 97 5.89 3.42 11.51
CA ALA A 97 4.58 3.48 12.17
C ALA A 97 3.66 2.40 11.61
N LEU A 98 2.71 1.96 12.43
CA LEU A 98 1.71 0.95 12.07
C LEU A 98 0.33 1.60 11.96
N VAL A 99 -0.41 1.25 10.91
CA VAL A 99 -1.83 1.52 10.78
C VAL A 99 -2.59 0.23 10.47
N HIS A 100 -3.70 0.00 11.19
CA HIS A 100 -4.54 -1.17 10.99
C HIS A 100 -6.02 -0.86 11.24
N GLY A 101 -6.92 -1.73 10.77
CA GLY A 101 -8.37 -1.53 10.80
C GLY A 101 -8.95 -1.24 12.18
N ARG A 102 -8.35 -1.79 13.25
CA ARG A 102 -8.84 -1.68 14.64
C ARG A 102 -8.40 -0.42 15.39
N LEU A 103 -7.51 0.39 14.83
CA LEU A 103 -7.19 1.70 15.40
C LEU A 103 -8.44 2.58 15.35
N ARG A 104 -8.62 3.41 16.37
CA ARG A 104 -9.63 4.46 16.35
C ARG A 104 -9.37 5.42 15.21
N GLN A 105 -10.42 6.01 14.68
CA GLN A 105 -10.31 6.91 13.53
C GLN A 105 -9.30 8.04 13.75
N GLU A 106 -9.34 8.65 14.94
CA GLU A 106 -8.41 9.71 15.34
C GLU A 106 -6.93 9.27 15.33
N GLU A 107 -6.68 8.01 15.75
CA GLU A 107 -5.33 7.43 15.75
C GLU A 107 -4.85 7.16 14.32
N LYS A 108 -5.71 6.62 13.45
CA LYS A 108 -5.41 6.44 12.02
C LYS A 108 -5.05 7.77 11.37
N GLU A 109 -5.86 8.80 11.60
CA GLU A 109 -5.63 10.13 11.04
C GLU A 109 -4.34 10.76 11.56
N ARG A 110 -4.02 10.56 12.83
CA ARG A 110 -2.76 11.05 13.41
C ARG A 110 -1.55 10.39 12.75
N VAL A 111 -1.55 9.06 12.62
CA VAL A 111 -0.47 8.32 11.97
C VAL A 111 -0.34 8.73 10.52
N MET A 112 -1.44 8.84 9.80
CA MET A 112 -1.42 9.22 8.39
C MET A 112 -0.96 10.68 8.17
N ARG A 113 -1.34 11.59 9.06
CA ARG A 113 -0.83 12.98 9.01
C ARG A 113 0.67 13.03 9.25
N ALA A 114 1.19 12.30 10.25
CA ALA A 114 2.63 12.21 10.50
C ALA A 114 3.38 11.61 9.30
N PHE A 115 2.79 10.59 8.65
CA PHE A 115 3.35 10.03 7.42
C PHE A 115 3.31 11.03 6.27
N ALA A 116 2.20 11.72 6.04
CA ALA A 116 2.09 12.74 5.00
C ALA A 116 3.05 13.95 5.23
N ALA A 117 3.31 14.28 6.49
CA ALA A 117 4.28 15.33 6.87
C ALA A 117 5.74 14.90 6.75
N GLY A 118 6.04 13.62 6.42
CA GLY A 118 7.41 13.09 6.35
C GLY A 118 8.04 12.77 7.71
N GLU A 119 7.29 12.89 8.80
CA GLU A 119 7.78 12.53 10.14
C GLU A 119 7.97 11.03 10.32
N VAL A 120 7.26 10.23 9.55
CA VAL A 120 7.34 8.76 9.45
C VAL A 120 7.84 8.42 8.06
N GLN A 121 8.88 7.60 7.95
CA GLN A 121 9.48 7.20 6.68
C GLN A 121 8.90 5.88 6.15
N VAL A 122 8.56 4.95 7.05
CA VAL A 122 7.99 3.65 6.69
C VAL A 122 6.63 3.50 7.35
N LEU A 123 5.59 3.33 6.55
CA LEU A 123 4.26 3.04 7.05
C LEU A 123 3.92 1.56 6.82
N VAL A 124 3.84 0.82 7.92
CA VAL A 124 3.33 -0.55 7.94
C VAL A 124 1.82 -0.50 7.98
N ALA A 125 1.15 -1.22 7.10
CA ALA A 125 -0.30 -1.27 7.03
C ALA A 125 -0.80 -2.71 6.93
N THR A 126 -1.97 -2.97 7.53
CA THR A 126 -2.69 -4.22 7.33
C THR A 126 -3.92 -3.93 6.50
N THR A 127 -4.06 -4.60 5.34
CA THR A 127 -5.17 -4.38 4.40
C THR A 127 -5.38 -2.91 3.97
N VAL A 128 -6.37 -2.69 3.12
CA VAL A 128 -6.57 -1.41 2.44
C VAL A 128 -6.52 -0.24 3.42
N VAL A 129 -5.48 0.58 3.31
CA VAL A 129 -5.45 1.87 3.99
C VAL A 129 -6.47 2.75 3.29
N GLU A 130 -7.73 2.65 3.73
CA GLU A 130 -8.85 3.44 3.21
C GLU A 130 -8.79 4.91 3.66
N VAL A 131 -7.74 5.30 4.37
CA VAL A 131 -7.57 6.69 4.74
C VAL A 131 -7.24 7.49 3.48
N GLY A 132 -8.16 8.35 3.09
CA GLY A 132 -8.12 9.14 1.85
C GLY A 132 -7.01 10.19 1.78
N ILE A 133 -5.92 10.03 2.53
CA ILE A 133 -4.77 10.93 2.51
C ILE A 133 -3.83 10.49 1.40
N ASP A 134 -3.57 11.43 0.50
CA ASP A 134 -2.60 11.27 -0.57
C ASP A 134 -1.20 11.61 -0.08
N VAL A 135 -0.23 10.72 -0.36
CA VAL A 135 1.18 10.92 0.02
C VAL A 135 2.06 10.83 -1.22
N PRO A 136 2.21 11.96 -1.95
CA PRO A 136 2.97 11.99 -3.20
C PRO A 136 4.43 11.58 -3.05
N ASN A 137 5.00 11.76 -1.84
CA ASN A 137 6.38 11.42 -1.52
C ASN A 137 6.63 9.91 -1.30
N ALA A 138 5.57 9.09 -1.20
CA ALA A 138 5.69 7.65 -1.09
C ALA A 138 5.93 7.02 -2.47
N THR A 139 7.14 6.51 -2.69
CA THR A 139 7.60 5.96 -3.96
C THR A 139 7.76 4.44 -3.98
N VAL A 140 7.76 3.80 -2.81
CA VAL A 140 7.87 2.35 -2.69
C VAL A 140 6.65 1.78 -1.99
N MET A 141 6.11 0.72 -2.59
CA MET A 141 5.10 -0.14 -1.99
C MET A 141 5.64 -1.57 -1.94
N ILE A 142 5.73 -2.15 -0.75
CA ILE A 142 5.97 -3.58 -0.58
C ILE A 142 4.65 -4.22 -0.18
N VAL A 143 4.24 -5.27 -0.86
CA VAL A 143 3.09 -6.10 -0.48
C VAL A 143 3.62 -7.48 -0.09
N GLU A 144 3.58 -7.77 1.19
CA GLU A 144 3.98 -9.06 1.75
C GLU A 144 2.90 -10.11 1.52
N HIS A 145 3.30 -11.35 1.21
CA HIS A 145 2.39 -12.45 0.90
C HIS A 145 1.34 -12.06 -0.15
N ALA A 146 1.81 -11.52 -1.27
CA ALA A 146 0.95 -10.96 -2.32
C ALA A 146 -0.03 -11.98 -2.88
N GLU A 147 0.28 -13.28 -2.80
CA GLU A 147 -0.60 -14.40 -3.19
C GLU A 147 -1.90 -14.47 -2.37
N ARG A 148 -1.96 -13.78 -1.22
CA ARG A 148 -3.14 -13.72 -0.36
C ARG A 148 -4.11 -12.60 -0.71
N PHE A 149 -3.72 -11.70 -1.61
CA PHE A 149 -4.55 -10.58 -2.05
C PHE A 149 -5.25 -10.88 -3.36
N GLY A 150 -6.49 -10.44 -3.49
CA GLY A 150 -7.16 -10.40 -4.79
C GLY A 150 -6.53 -9.37 -5.73
N LEU A 151 -6.62 -9.61 -7.05
CA LEU A 151 -6.06 -8.71 -8.06
C LEU A 151 -6.58 -7.27 -7.93
N ALA A 152 -7.87 -7.10 -7.60
CA ALA A 152 -8.46 -5.78 -7.38
C ALA A 152 -7.81 -5.05 -6.20
N GLN A 153 -7.53 -5.78 -5.10
CA GLN A 153 -6.85 -5.23 -3.93
C GLN A 153 -5.41 -4.83 -4.27
N LEU A 154 -4.66 -5.69 -4.96
CA LEU A 154 -3.30 -5.37 -5.43
C LEU A 154 -3.29 -4.14 -6.32
N HIS A 155 -4.27 -4.00 -7.21
CA HIS A 155 -4.40 -2.82 -8.06
C HIS A 155 -4.65 -1.55 -7.23
N GLN A 156 -5.50 -1.59 -6.22
CA GLN A 156 -5.77 -0.47 -5.33
C GLN A 156 -4.54 -0.10 -4.50
N LEU A 157 -3.84 -1.09 -3.92
CA LEU A 157 -2.61 -0.88 -3.16
C LEU A 157 -1.54 -0.22 -4.05
N ARG A 158 -1.29 -0.78 -5.23
CA ARG A 158 -0.36 -0.18 -6.20
C ARG A 158 -0.68 1.28 -6.50
N GLY A 159 -1.95 1.63 -6.59
CA GLY A 159 -2.41 3.00 -6.85
C GLY A 159 -2.16 3.99 -5.72
N ARG A 160 -1.65 3.55 -4.55
CA ARG A 160 -1.28 4.43 -3.44
C ARG A 160 0.09 5.08 -3.61
N VAL A 161 0.94 4.54 -4.46
CA VAL A 161 2.20 5.15 -4.88
C VAL A 161 2.08 5.70 -6.30
N GLY A 162 3.10 6.39 -6.80
CA GLY A 162 3.08 6.99 -8.15
C GLY A 162 2.17 8.22 -8.25
N ARG A 163 1.98 8.94 -7.14
CA ARG A 163 1.16 10.14 -7.07
C ARG A 163 1.98 11.43 -7.14
N GLY A 164 3.30 11.33 -7.13
CA GLY A 164 4.23 12.43 -7.28
C GLY A 164 5.02 12.35 -8.58
N ALA A 165 6.01 13.25 -8.70
CA ALA A 165 6.87 13.35 -9.88
C ALA A 165 7.96 12.26 -9.95
N HIS A 166 8.19 11.52 -8.86
CA HIS A 166 9.23 10.50 -8.78
C HIS A 166 8.73 9.14 -9.31
N ARG A 167 9.65 8.38 -9.91
CA ARG A 167 9.37 6.99 -10.28
C ARG A 167 9.00 6.19 -9.04
N SER A 168 8.00 5.34 -9.16
CA SER A 168 7.50 4.54 -8.06
C SER A 168 7.53 3.07 -8.40
N VAL A 169 7.75 2.25 -7.39
CA VAL A 169 7.90 0.80 -7.51
C VAL A 169 6.93 0.11 -6.55
N CYS A 170 6.26 -0.92 -7.05
CA CYS A 170 5.44 -1.82 -6.26
C CYS A 170 6.06 -3.22 -6.31
N LEU A 171 6.52 -3.73 -5.17
CA LEU A 171 7.10 -5.06 -5.03
C LEU A 171 6.06 -5.99 -4.40
N LEU A 172 5.78 -7.07 -5.09
CA LEU A 172 4.85 -8.12 -4.65
C LEU A 172 5.69 -9.32 -4.20
N LEU A 173 5.79 -9.54 -2.88
CA LEU A 173 6.52 -10.66 -2.29
C LEU A 173 5.57 -11.87 -2.17
N TYR A 174 6.03 -13.06 -2.65
CA TYR A 174 5.27 -14.31 -2.65
C TYR A 174 6.11 -15.51 -2.24
#